data_06cec7d14c6ee9638368c30c73163efd
#
_entry.id   06cec7d14c6ee9638368c30c73163efd
#
_cell.length_a   1.000
_cell.length_b   1.000
_cell.length_c   1.000
_cell.angle_alpha   90.00
_cell.angle_beta   90.00
_cell.angle_gamma   90.00
#
_symmetry.space_group_name_H-M   'P 1'
#
loop_
_entity.id
_entity.type
_entity.pdbx_description
1 polymer ?
#
loop_
_entity_poly.entity_id
_entity_poly.type
_entity_poly.pdbx_seq_one_letter_code
_entity_poly.pdbx_strand_id
1 'polypeptide(L)'
;MKDDAELLRDFRTAAAQDLTDLAALHDREVDAAALDRLRAAVEPGLLRLRLVNEDGRAALFLFGEALAGLPGVIDDALADALAADYADIYLTYGLRASPNESVWLDEDNLAMQAPMFEVRSLYQRHGLQVPDWRRRADDHLVHELQFLAHLLDPDTGDTLGEAAAFLDEHLLLWLPDFAARVAQRCATPFYAGLAAVTTAYLDELRELLERILGEPRTPREAIEERRRRARESDPAPAAFVPGSAPTW
;
A
#
# COMPACT_ATOMS: atom_id res chain seq x y z
N MET A 1 -16.84 9.44 29.44
CA MET A 1 -15.60 9.86 28.74
C MET A 1 -14.79 8.58 28.62
N LYS A 2 -14.42 8.20 27.40
CA LYS A 2 -13.55 7.03 27.18
C LYS A 2 -12.18 7.30 27.81
N ASP A 3 -11.53 6.26 28.33
CA ASP A 3 -10.13 6.41 28.77
C ASP A 3 -9.18 6.35 27.57
N ASP A 4 -7.92 6.70 27.80
CA ASP A 4 -6.91 6.77 26.71
C ASP A 4 -6.65 5.40 26.09
N ALA A 5 -6.75 4.31 26.87
CA ALA A 5 -6.57 2.94 26.38
C ALA A 5 -7.74 2.51 25.47
N GLU A 6 -8.96 2.89 25.83
CA GLU A 6 -10.16 2.64 25.02
C GLU A 6 -10.10 3.44 23.70
N LEU A 7 -9.67 4.70 23.76
CA LEU A 7 -9.50 5.54 22.56
C LEU A 7 -8.45 4.98 21.62
N LEU A 8 -7.32 4.52 22.17
CA LEU A 8 -6.26 3.91 21.39
C LEU A 8 -6.72 2.60 20.73
N ARG A 9 -7.46 1.77 21.45
CA ARG A 9 -8.03 0.53 20.90
C ARG A 9 -9.01 0.82 19.76
N ASP A 10 -9.89 1.81 19.92
CA ASP A 10 -10.84 2.23 18.90
C ASP A 10 -10.13 2.75 17.65
N PHE A 11 -9.11 3.59 17.83
CA PHE A 11 -8.26 4.07 16.73
C PHE A 11 -7.62 2.91 15.97
N ARG A 12 -6.97 1.99 16.67
CA ARG A 12 -6.32 0.81 16.06
C ARG A 12 -7.33 -0.03 15.28
N THR A 13 -8.49 -0.31 15.86
CA THR A 13 -9.57 -1.06 15.23
C THR A 13 -10.06 -0.38 13.95
N ALA A 14 -10.29 0.93 14.00
CA ALA A 14 -10.74 1.71 12.84
C ALA A 14 -9.68 1.70 11.73
N ALA A 15 -8.40 1.92 12.08
CA ALA A 15 -7.31 1.92 11.12
C ALA A 15 -7.10 0.54 10.46
N ALA A 16 -7.12 -0.54 11.22
CA ALA A 16 -6.98 -1.89 10.71
C ALA A 16 -8.12 -2.25 9.73
N GLN A 17 -9.34 -1.83 10.03
CA GLN A 17 -10.49 -2.05 9.15
C GLN A 17 -10.41 -1.22 7.87
N ASP A 18 -10.02 0.06 7.95
CA ASP A 18 -9.84 0.91 6.77
C ASP A 18 -8.77 0.35 5.84
N LEU A 19 -7.64 -0.11 6.38
CA LEU A 19 -6.56 -0.73 5.61
C LEU A 19 -7.01 -2.05 4.95
N THR A 20 -7.82 -2.84 5.64
CA THR A 20 -8.40 -4.07 5.09
C THR A 20 -9.33 -3.75 3.91
N ASP A 21 -10.16 -2.72 4.05
CA ASP A 21 -11.07 -2.28 2.99
C ASP A 21 -10.31 -1.70 1.80
N LEU A 22 -9.28 -0.88 2.03
CA LEU A 22 -8.39 -0.38 0.97
C LEU A 22 -7.65 -1.53 0.27
N ALA A 23 -7.09 -2.48 1.02
CA ALA A 23 -6.46 -3.65 0.43
C ALA A 23 -7.42 -4.43 -0.47
N ALA A 24 -8.68 -4.61 -0.06
CA ALA A 24 -9.69 -5.32 -0.84
C ALA A 24 -10.06 -4.59 -2.14
N LEU A 25 -10.02 -3.25 -2.17
CA LEU A 25 -10.25 -2.45 -3.37
C LEU A 25 -9.08 -2.55 -4.38
N HIS A 26 -7.86 -2.78 -3.90
CA HIS A 26 -6.70 -3.02 -4.74
C HIS A 26 -6.52 -4.50 -5.14
N ASP A 27 -7.19 -5.43 -4.45
CA ASP A 27 -6.99 -6.88 -4.61
C ASP A 27 -7.63 -7.46 -5.85
N ARG A 28 -8.72 -6.86 -6.29
CA ARG A 28 -9.53 -7.38 -7.40
C ARG A 28 -10.18 -6.27 -8.21
N GLU A 29 -10.55 -6.63 -9.42
CA GLU A 29 -11.38 -5.81 -10.28
C GLU A 29 -12.66 -5.36 -9.57
N VAL A 30 -13.03 -4.09 -9.74
CA VAL A 30 -14.25 -3.54 -9.16
C VAL A 30 -15.45 -3.89 -10.02
N ASP A 31 -16.46 -4.54 -9.45
CA ASP A 31 -17.73 -4.82 -10.09
C ASP A 31 -18.80 -3.76 -9.80
N ALA A 32 -19.93 -3.82 -10.52
CA ALA A 32 -21.04 -2.89 -10.33
C ALA A 32 -21.56 -2.87 -8.89
N ALA A 33 -21.61 -4.03 -8.22
CA ALA A 33 -22.09 -4.13 -6.85
C ALA A 33 -21.10 -3.47 -5.87
N ALA A 34 -19.80 -3.56 -6.12
CA ALA A 34 -18.78 -2.87 -5.35
C ALA A 34 -18.88 -1.35 -5.53
N LEU A 35 -19.07 -0.87 -6.76
CA LEU A 35 -19.28 0.55 -7.04
C LEU A 35 -20.52 1.12 -6.35
N ASP A 36 -21.63 0.38 -6.32
CA ASP A 36 -22.85 0.79 -5.63
C ASP A 36 -22.63 0.88 -4.11
N ARG A 37 -21.88 -0.07 -3.52
CA ARG A 37 -21.50 -0.01 -2.10
C ARG A 37 -20.61 1.20 -1.79
N LEU A 38 -19.63 1.48 -2.65
CA LEU A 38 -18.75 2.64 -2.50
C LEU A 38 -19.52 3.96 -2.58
N ARG A 39 -20.43 4.10 -3.54
CA ARG A 39 -21.30 5.28 -3.64
C ARG A 39 -22.13 5.49 -2.38
N ALA A 40 -22.73 4.43 -1.85
CA ALA A 40 -23.50 4.49 -0.63
C ALA A 40 -22.63 4.83 0.60
N ALA A 41 -21.33 4.51 0.57
CA ALA A 41 -20.41 4.79 1.67
C ALA A 41 -19.85 6.22 1.66
N VAL A 42 -19.90 6.94 0.54
CA VAL A 42 -19.30 8.28 0.42
C VAL A 42 -19.91 9.28 1.42
N GLU A 43 -21.25 9.32 1.56
CA GLU A 43 -21.92 10.26 2.48
C GLU A 43 -21.68 9.98 3.97
N PRO A 44 -21.80 8.73 4.48
CA PRO A 44 -21.49 8.46 5.89
C PRO A 44 -20.01 8.48 6.21
N GLY A 45 -19.15 8.48 5.20
CA GLY A 45 -17.69 8.43 5.30
C GLY A 45 -17.13 7.12 4.78
N LEU A 46 -16.37 7.20 3.69
CA LEU A 46 -15.71 6.05 3.06
C LEU A 46 -14.75 5.33 4.01
N LEU A 47 -14.10 6.09 4.88
CA LEU A 47 -13.12 5.63 5.86
C LEU A 47 -13.66 5.90 7.27
N ARG A 48 -13.29 5.05 8.22
CA ARG A 48 -13.64 5.21 9.64
C ARG A 48 -12.80 6.28 10.31
N LEU A 49 -11.52 6.39 9.91
CA LEU A 49 -10.68 7.50 10.29
C LEU A 49 -10.98 8.70 9.39
N ARG A 50 -11.21 9.84 10.02
CA ARG A 50 -11.47 11.09 9.30
C ARG A 50 -10.16 11.73 8.89
N LEU A 51 -9.94 11.86 7.58
CA LEU A 51 -8.82 12.64 7.05
C LEU A 51 -9.07 14.13 7.25
N VAL A 52 -8.14 14.82 7.92
CA VAL A 52 -8.29 16.22 8.32
C VAL A 52 -7.26 17.14 7.68
N ASN A 53 -6.14 16.62 7.17
CA ASN A 53 -5.17 17.41 6.43
C ASN A 53 -5.70 17.82 5.04
N GLU A 54 -5.03 18.74 4.38
CA GLU A 54 -5.47 19.28 3.09
C GLU A 54 -5.47 18.21 2.00
N ASP A 55 -4.39 17.43 1.92
CA ASP A 55 -4.21 16.38 0.91
C ASP A 55 -5.23 15.26 1.08
N GLY A 56 -5.49 14.82 2.31
CA GLY A 56 -6.51 13.81 2.61
C GLY A 56 -7.90 14.24 2.21
N ARG A 57 -8.29 15.50 2.52
CA ARG A 57 -9.58 16.04 2.11
C ARG A 57 -9.69 16.18 0.60
N ALA A 58 -8.61 16.64 -0.06
CA ALA A 58 -8.59 16.75 -1.51
C ALA A 58 -8.70 15.39 -2.20
N ALA A 59 -7.97 14.39 -1.72
CA ALA A 59 -8.04 13.03 -2.26
C ALA A 59 -9.43 12.40 -2.10
N LEU A 60 -10.06 12.53 -0.92
CA LEU A 60 -11.43 12.06 -0.69
C LEU A 60 -12.44 12.79 -1.59
N PHE A 61 -12.31 14.10 -1.74
CA PHE A 61 -13.16 14.87 -2.63
C PHE A 61 -13.03 14.39 -4.09
N LEU A 62 -11.81 14.24 -4.60
CA LEU A 62 -11.57 13.78 -5.97
C LEU A 62 -12.08 12.36 -6.20
N PHE A 63 -11.94 11.47 -5.22
CA PHE A 63 -12.48 10.12 -5.32
C PHE A 63 -14.01 10.11 -5.29
N GLY A 64 -14.61 10.95 -4.45
CA GLY A 64 -16.06 11.15 -4.41
C GLY A 64 -16.60 11.66 -5.76
N GLU A 65 -15.94 12.66 -6.38
CA GLU A 65 -16.27 13.15 -7.71
C GLU A 65 -16.11 12.06 -8.79
N ALA A 66 -15.05 11.24 -8.70
CA ALA A 66 -14.85 10.13 -9.62
C ALA A 66 -16.00 9.11 -9.52
N LEU A 67 -16.45 8.77 -8.31
CA LEU A 67 -17.58 7.87 -8.09
C LEU A 67 -18.92 8.49 -8.53
N ALA A 68 -19.14 9.77 -8.25
CA ALA A 68 -20.34 10.48 -8.64
C ALA A 68 -20.45 10.67 -10.16
N GLY A 69 -19.30 10.81 -10.83
CA GLY A 69 -19.22 10.95 -12.30
C GLY A 69 -19.50 9.65 -13.06
N LEU A 70 -19.47 8.48 -12.41
CA LEU A 70 -19.81 7.21 -13.04
C LEU A 70 -21.34 7.14 -13.27
N PRO A 71 -21.83 6.62 -14.43
CA PRO A 71 -23.26 6.46 -14.69
C PRO A 71 -23.93 5.57 -13.66
N GLY A 72 -25.22 5.83 -13.36
CA GLY A 72 -25.99 5.06 -12.38
C GLY A 72 -26.13 3.58 -12.73
N VAL A 73 -26.11 3.26 -14.03
CA VAL A 73 -26.04 1.90 -14.55
C VAL A 73 -24.69 1.71 -15.21
N ILE A 74 -23.94 0.74 -14.74
CA ILE A 74 -22.65 0.36 -15.33
C ILE A 74 -22.96 -0.49 -16.57
N ASP A 75 -22.70 0.08 -17.74
CA ASP A 75 -22.80 -0.66 -19.00
C ASP A 75 -21.51 -1.48 -19.27
N ASP A 76 -21.58 -2.36 -20.26
CA ASP A 76 -20.46 -3.24 -20.62
C ASP A 76 -19.21 -2.44 -21.02
N ALA A 77 -19.36 -1.28 -21.68
CA ALA A 77 -18.21 -0.46 -22.09
C ALA A 77 -17.46 0.15 -20.91
N LEU A 78 -18.17 0.62 -19.89
CA LEU A 78 -17.54 1.12 -18.67
C LEU A 78 -16.96 -0.01 -17.82
N ALA A 79 -17.65 -1.16 -17.73
CA ALA A 79 -17.13 -2.35 -17.07
C ALA A 79 -15.81 -2.80 -17.71
N ASP A 80 -15.76 -2.89 -19.04
CA ASP A 80 -14.55 -3.23 -19.78
C ASP A 80 -13.43 -2.21 -19.57
N ALA A 81 -13.74 -0.91 -19.50
CA ALA A 81 -12.74 0.13 -19.26
C ALA A 81 -12.15 0.03 -17.85
N LEU A 82 -12.97 -0.22 -16.82
CA LEU A 82 -12.51 -0.44 -15.45
C LEU A 82 -11.66 -1.72 -15.34
N ALA A 83 -12.09 -2.80 -16.00
CA ALA A 83 -11.34 -4.06 -16.07
C ALA A 83 -9.99 -3.88 -16.76
N ALA A 84 -9.95 -3.11 -17.85
CA ALA A 84 -8.72 -2.81 -18.57
C ALA A 84 -7.74 -2.01 -17.69
N ASP A 85 -8.18 -0.96 -17.01
CA ASP A 85 -7.35 -0.21 -16.06
C ASP A 85 -6.81 -1.11 -14.92
N TYR A 86 -7.68 -1.97 -14.34
CA TYR A 86 -7.24 -2.92 -13.33
C TYR A 86 -6.16 -3.86 -13.87
N ALA A 87 -6.38 -4.44 -15.03
CA ALA A 87 -5.43 -5.35 -15.66
C ALA A 87 -4.10 -4.66 -15.95
N ASP A 88 -4.12 -3.43 -16.45
CA ASP A 88 -2.94 -2.65 -16.81
C ASP A 88 -2.13 -2.19 -15.58
N ILE A 89 -2.79 -2.00 -14.43
CA ILE A 89 -2.12 -1.66 -13.16
C ILE A 89 -1.59 -2.92 -12.47
N TYR A 90 -2.47 -3.92 -12.23
CA TYR A 90 -2.20 -5.01 -11.27
C TYR A 90 -1.80 -6.34 -11.91
N LEU A 91 -2.07 -6.55 -13.20
CA LEU A 91 -1.82 -7.85 -13.85
C LEU A 91 -0.73 -7.80 -14.92
N THR A 92 -0.75 -6.78 -15.79
CA THR A 92 0.16 -6.71 -16.95
C THR A 92 1.21 -5.63 -16.81
N TYR A 93 1.03 -4.71 -15.84
CA TYR A 93 1.89 -3.52 -15.65
C TYR A 93 1.98 -2.64 -16.90
N GLY A 94 0.92 -2.64 -17.73
CA GLY A 94 0.85 -1.91 -19.00
C GLY A 94 1.03 -0.40 -18.82
N LEU A 95 0.59 0.16 -17.69
CA LEU A 95 0.81 1.57 -17.33
C LEU A 95 2.22 1.86 -16.81
N ARG A 96 3.10 0.88 -16.67
CA ARG A 96 4.38 0.99 -15.96
C ARG A 96 4.21 1.56 -14.55
N ALA A 97 3.08 1.25 -13.92
CA ALA A 97 2.73 1.54 -12.56
C ALA A 97 2.65 0.21 -11.82
N SER A 98 3.81 -0.36 -11.48
CA SER A 98 3.84 -1.65 -10.78
C SER A 98 3.31 -1.47 -9.35
N PRO A 99 2.43 -2.36 -8.87
CA PRO A 99 1.98 -2.35 -7.48
C PRO A 99 2.97 -3.04 -6.52
N ASN A 100 4.23 -3.21 -6.93
CA ASN A 100 5.27 -3.87 -6.14
C ASN A 100 6.36 -2.86 -5.76
N GLU A 101 6.69 -2.78 -4.47
CA GLU A 101 7.71 -1.89 -3.91
C GLU A 101 9.05 -1.99 -4.61
N SER A 102 9.54 -3.21 -4.86
CA SER A 102 10.86 -3.43 -5.46
C SER A 102 11.06 -2.68 -6.77
N VAL A 103 10.01 -2.57 -7.61
CA VAL A 103 10.11 -1.88 -8.91
C VAL A 103 10.42 -0.39 -8.77
N TRP A 104 10.11 0.20 -7.63
CA TRP A 104 10.32 1.62 -7.36
C TRP A 104 11.61 1.91 -6.60
N LEU A 105 12.05 0.96 -5.78
CA LEU A 105 13.19 1.13 -4.86
C LEU A 105 14.45 0.40 -5.30
N ASP A 106 14.35 -0.47 -6.31
CA ASP A 106 15.50 -1.13 -6.92
C ASP A 106 16.12 -0.24 -8.00
N GLU A 107 17.46 -0.23 -8.09
CA GLU A 107 18.20 0.63 -9.03
C GLU A 107 17.91 0.30 -10.50
N ASP A 108 17.64 -0.96 -10.81
CA ASP A 108 17.31 -1.44 -12.15
C ASP A 108 15.79 -1.51 -12.40
N ASN A 109 14.96 -1.08 -11.43
CA ASN A 109 13.50 -1.16 -11.44
C ASN A 109 12.97 -2.60 -11.66
N LEU A 110 13.65 -3.58 -11.09
CA LEU A 110 13.28 -4.98 -11.19
C LEU A 110 12.35 -5.40 -10.05
N ALA A 111 11.40 -6.27 -10.35
CA ALA A 111 10.55 -6.91 -9.34
C ALA A 111 11.34 -8.00 -8.58
N MET A 112 10.84 -8.35 -7.38
CA MET A 112 11.40 -9.43 -6.55
C MET A 112 12.86 -9.20 -6.13
N GLN A 113 13.22 -7.95 -5.83
CA GLN A 113 14.55 -7.56 -5.37
C GLN A 113 14.60 -7.42 -3.84
N ALA A 114 15.68 -6.83 -3.32
CA ALA A 114 15.93 -6.67 -1.88
C ALA A 114 14.71 -6.19 -1.06
N PRO A 115 13.94 -5.17 -1.48
CA PRO A 115 12.75 -4.75 -0.73
C PRO A 115 11.75 -5.86 -0.47
N MET A 116 11.49 -6.74 -1.47
CA MET A 116 10.59 -7.89 -1.28
C MET A 116 11.07 -8.84 -0.17
N PHE A 117 12.38 -9.08 -0.09
CA PHE A 117 12.94 -9.97 0.94
C PHE A 117 12.94 -9.30 2.33
N GLU A 118 13.09 -7.98 2.38
CA GLU A 118 12.94 -7.20 3.61
C GLU A 118 11.52 -7.35 4.15
N VAL A 119 10.50 -7.06 3.32
CA VAL A 119 9.07 -7.21 3.67
C VAL A 119 8.73 -8.65 4.08
N ARG A 120 9.20 -9.66 3.33
CA ARG A 120 9.02 -11.09 3.69
C ARG A 120 9.57 -11.40 5.08
N SER A 121 10.74 -10.87 5.41
CA SER A 121 11.37 -11.08 6.71
C SER A 121 10.55 -10.46 7.85
N LEU A 122 9.90 -9.30 7.59
CA LEU A 122 8.95 -8.68 8.51
C LEU A 122 7.75 -9.60 8.75
N TYR A 123 7.11 -10.11 7.69
CA TYR A 123 5.97 -11.03 7.80
C TYR A 123 6.33 -12.27 8.62
N GLN A 124 7.49 -12.88 8.35
CA GLN A 124 7.94 -14.07 9.07
C GLN A 124 8.14 -13.85 10.57
N ARG A 125 8.59 -12.65 11.00
CA ARG A 125 8.68 -12.31 12.44
C ARG A 125 7.33 -12.33 13.14
N HIS A 126 6.26 -12.06 12.40
CA HIS A 126 4.86 -12.15 12.87
C HIS A 126 4.20 -13.51 12.58
N GLY A 127 4.96 -14.52 12.13
CA GLY A 127 4.41 -15.82 11.78
C GLY A 127 3.54 -15.83 10.53
N LEU A 128 3.63 -14.78 9.71
CA LEU A 128 2.87 -14.61 8.48
C LEU A 128 3.70 -15.00 7.25
N GLN A 129 3.01 -15.41 6.19
CA GLN A 129 3.62 -15.68 4.89
C GLN A 129 2.61 -15.46 3.76
N VAL A 130 3.08 -15.02 2.61
CA VAL A 130 2.27 -14.93 1.39
C VAL A 130 2.08 -16.34 0.82
N PRO A 131 0.83 -16.78 0.52
CA PRO A 131 0.55 -18.15 0.10
C PRO A 131 1.24 -18.54 -1.23
N ASP A 132 1.29 -17.65 -2.20
CA ASP A 132 1.90 -17.87 -3.51
C ASP A 132 2.63 -16.61 -3.99
N TRP A 133 3.82 -16.39 -3.46
CA TRP A 133 4.66 -15.23 -3.79
C TRP A 133 5.12 -15.19 -5.26
N ARG A 134 5.07 -16.32 -5.98
CA ARG A 134 5.40 -16.34 -7.42
C ARG A 134 4.28 -15.75 -8.27
N ARG A 135 3.05 -15.82 -7.79
CA ARG A 135 1.89 -15.23 -8.46
C ARG A 135 1.70 -13.76 -8.07
N ARG A 136 1.88 -13.44 -6.78
CA ARG A 136 1.84 -12.09 -6.23
C ARG A 136 2.94 -11.98 -5.19
N ALA A 137 3.94 -11.15 -5.47
CA ALA A 137 5.11 -10.99 -4.61
C ALA A 137 4.76 -10.47 -3.20
N ASP A 138 5.65 -10.69 -2.24
CA ASP A 138 5.41 -10.26 -0.84
C ASP A 138 5.30 -8.73 -0.72
N ASP A 139 6.03 -7.98 -1.53
CA ASP A 139 6.05 -6.52 -1.62
C ASP A 139 4.96 -5.92 -2.52
N HIS A 140 3.89 -6.66 -2.75
CA HIS A 140 2.73 -6.14 -3.47
C HIS A 140 1.87 -5.28 -2.53
N LEU A 141 1.38 -4.13 -3.01
CA LEU A 141 0.56 -3.16 -2.26
C LEU A 141 -0.51 -3.82 -1.37
N VAL A 142 -1.23 -4.81 -1.92
CA VAL A 142 -2.28 -5.52 -1.16
C VAL A 142 -1.72 -6.21 0.07
N HIS A 143 -0.57 -6.89 -0.05
CA HIS A 143 0.05 -7.59 1.08
C HIS A 143 0.64 -6.62 2.10
N GLU A 144 1.23 -5.52 1.65
CA GLU A 144 1.74 -4.48 2.54
C GLU A 144 0.62 -3.80 3.32
N LEU A 145 -0.53 -3.48 2.68
CA LEU A 145 -1.70 -2.95 3.37
C LEU A 145 -2.28 -3.95 4.38
N GLN A 146 -2.35 -5.24 4.02
CA GLN A 146 -2.81 -6.29 4.92
C GLN A 146 -1.86 -6.47 6.13
N PHE A 147 -0.55 -6.37 5.91
CA PHE A 147 0.41 -6.45 6.99
C PHE A 147 0.32 -5.22 7.91
N LEU A 148 0.18 -4.03 7.36
CA LEU A 148 -0.04 -2.83 8.16
C LEU A 148 -1.34 -2.92 8.97
N ALA A 149 -2.41 -3.47 8.38
CA ALA A 149 -3.66 -3.76 9.11
C ALA A 149 -3.42 -4.73 10.28
N HIS A 150 -2.62 -5.78 10.08
CA HIS A 150 -2.23 -6.72 11.14
C HIS A 150 -1.43 -6.02 12.26
N LEU A 151 -0.49 -5.15 11.93
CA LEU A 151 0.28 -4.39 12.94
C LEU A 151 -0.60 -3.44 13.75
N LEU A 152 -1.68 -2.92 13.14
CA LEU A 152 -2.62 -2.03 13.81
C LEU A 152 -3.77 -2.76 14.51
N ASP A 153 -3.94 -4.06 14.31
CA ASP A 153 -4.94 -4.84 15.04
C ASP A 153 -4.65 -4.79 16.54
N PRO A 154 -5.61 -4.37 17.39
CA PRO A 154 -5.42 -4.30 18.85
C PRO A 154 -4.98 -5.61 19.50
N ASP A 155 -5.31 -6.74 18.89
CA ASP A 155 -5.03 -8.06 19.45
C ASP A 155 -3.62 -8.57 19.06
N THR A 156 -2.90 -7.88 18.17
CA THR A 156 -1.50 -8.22 17.79
C THR A 156 -0.48 -7.82 18.86
N GLY A 157 -0.85 -6.96 19.82
CA GLY A 157 0.04 -6.49 20.88
C GLY A 157 0.57 -5.07 20.64
N ASP A 158 1.76 -4.75 21.18
CA ASP A 158 2.38 -3.42 21.07
C ASP A 158 3.23 -3.33 19.79
N THR A 159 2.58 -3.02 18.69
CA THR A 159 3.16 -2.99 17.33
C THR A 159 3.08 -1.62 16.66
N LEU A 160 2.67 -0.57 17.37
CA LEU A 160 2.51 0.77 16.79
C LEU A 160 3.82 1.35 16.27
N GLY A 161 4.93 1.14 16.98
CA GLY A 161 6.26 1.55 16.52
C GLY A 161 6.68 0.82 15.24
N GLU A 162 6.38 -0.49 15.14
CA GLU A 162 6.63 -1.26 13.91
C GLU A 162 5.74 -0.78 12.75
N ALA A 163 4.48 -0.44 13.02
CA ALA A 163 3.58 0.13 12.00
C ALA A 163 4.10 1.47 11.47
N ALA A 164 4.58 2.35 12.36
CA ALA A 164 5.19 3.62 11.97
C ALA A 164 6.46 3.42 11.14
N ALA A 165 7.34 2.51 11.56
CA ALA A 165 8.55 2.18 10.81
C ALA A 165 8.23 1.55 9.44
N PHE A 166 7.24 0.66 9.37
CA PHE A 166 6.80 0.04 8.11
C PHE A 166 6.25 1.07 7.12
N LEU A 167 5.49 2.06 7.60
CA LEU A 167 5.04 3.18 6.77
C LEU A 167 6.23 3.97 6.22
N ASP A 168 7.18 4.36 7.06
CA ASP A 168 8.33 5.17 6.67
C ASP A 168 9.27 4.43 5.72
N GLU A 169 9.58 3.16 6.03
CA GLU A 169 10.63 2.39 5.37
C GLU A 169 10.16 1.65 4.11
N HIS A 170 8.86 1.46 3.95
CA HIS A 170 8.25 0.73 2.83
C HIS A 170 7.21 1.59 2.11
N LEU A 171 5.96 1.57 2.51
CA LEU A 171 4.83 2.11 1.77
C LEU A 171 5.02 3.57 1.31
N LEU A 172 5.42 4.47 2.20
CA LEU A 172 5.53 5.90 1.88
C LEU A 172 6.76 6.27 1.04
N LEU A 173 7.67 5.34 0.80
CA LEU A 173 8.80 5.56 -0.10
C LEU A 173 8.42 5.46 -1.59
N TRP A 174 7.40 4.69 -1.92
CA TRP A 174 7.09 4.41 -3.32
C TRP A 174 5.64 4.71 -3.72
N LEU A 175 4.71 4.61 -2.78
CA LEU A 175 3.29 4.76 -3.10
C LEU A 175 2.91 6.11 -3.71
N PRO A 176 3.51 7.27 -3.32
CA PRO A 176 3.24 8.54 -4.00
C PRO A 176 3.59 8.52 -5.49
N ASP A 177 4.71 7.90 -5.87
CA ASP A 177 5.14 7.78 -7.26
C ASP A 177 4.24 6.82 -8.04
N PHE A 178 3.81 5.72 -7.41
CA PHE A 178 2.82 4.80 -7.96
C PHE A 178 1.50 5.53 -8.24
N ALA A 179 0.94 6.24 -7.25
CA ALA A 179 -0.33 6.96 -7.39
C ALA A 179 -0.26 8.03 -8.48
N ALA A 180 0.83 8.81 -8.54
CA ALA A 180 1.06 9.79 -9.59
C ALA A 180 1.11 9.13 -10.98
N ARG A 181 1.73 7.95 -11.10
CA ARG A 181 1.83 7.21 -12.36
C ARG A 181 0.48 6.65 -12.78
N VAL A 182 -0.31 6.10 -11.87
CA VAL A 182 -1.68 5.64 -12.12
C VAL A 182 -2.53 6.81 -12.60
N ALA A 183 -2.52 7.94 -11.88
CA ALA A 183 -3.30 9.13 -12.21
C ALA A 183 -2.97 9.70 -13.61
N GLN A 184 -1.72 9.59 -14.06
CA GLN A 184 -1.29 10.08 -15.37
C GLN A 184 -1.71 9.18 -16.53
N ARG A 185 -2.03 7.91 -16.30
CA ARG A 185 -2.09 6.89 -17.35
C ARG A 185 -3.36 6.05 -17.39
N CYS A 186 -4.11 5.92 -16.29
CA CYS A 186 -5.37 5.18 -16.32
C CYS A 186 -6.41 5.90 -17.18
N ALA A 187 -7.28 5.14 -17.83
CA ALA A 187 -8.34 5.67 -18.67
C ALA A 187 -9.54 6.13 -17.85
N THR A 188 -9.78 5.51 -16.68
CA THR A 188 -10.90 5.86 -15.81
C THR A 188 -10.42 6.61 -14.56
N PRO A 189 -11.20 7.55 -14.00
CA PRO A 189 -10.79 8.28 -12.80
C PRO A 189 -10.85 7.43 -11.52
N PHE A 190 -11.46 6.25 -11.54
CA PHE A 190 -11.68 5.41 -10.37
C PHE A 190 -10.36 4.99 -9.70
N TYR A 191 -9.45 4.36 -10.44
CA TYR A 191 -8.18 3.87 -9.88
C TYR A 191 -7.21 4.99 -9.56
N ALA A 192 -7.28 6.13 -10.28
CA ALA A 192 -6.54 7.34 -9.91
C ALA A 192 -6.98 7.87 -8.54
N GLY A 193 -8.29 7.97 -8.33
CA GLY A 193 -8.87 8.39 -7.07
C GLY A 193 -8.56 7.41 -5.93
N LEU A 194 -8.69 6.11 -6.17
CA LEU A 194 -8.36 5.07 -5.19
C LEU A 194 -6.90 5.14 -4.75
N ALA A 195 -5.96 5.24 -5.70
CA ALA A 195 -4.54 5.36 -5.39
C ALA A 195 -4.21 6.65 -4.61
N ALA A 196 -4.85 7.78 -4.97
CA ALA A 196 -4.70 9.04 -4.27
C ALA A 196 -5.22 8.97 -2.82
N VAL A 197 -6.42 8.41 -2.60
CA VAL A 197 -6.99 8.22 -1.26
C VAL A 197 -6.13 7.29 -0.41
N THR A 198 -5.65 6.19 -0.98
CA THR A 198 -4.78 5.25 -0.27
C THR A 198 -3.49 5.95 0.18
N THR A 199 -2.84 6.70 -0.71
CA THR A 199 -1.61 7.45 -0.39
C THR A 199 -1.84 8.48 0.71
N ALA A 200 -2.87 9.31 0.57
CA ALA A 200 -3.21 10.35 1.54
C ALA A 200 -3.61 9.77 2.91
N TYR A 201 -4.34 8.63 2.91
CA TYR A 201 -4.69 7.92 4.12
C TYR A 201 -3.45 7.44 4.88
N LEU A 202 -2.49 6.83 4.20
CA LEU A 202 -1.27 6.33 4.83
C LEU A 202 -0.38 7.45 5.35
N ASP A 203 -0.31 8.56 4.63
CA ASP A 203 0.45 9.73 5.09
C ASP A 203 -0.15 10.33 6.37
N GLU A 204 -1.48 10.54 6.40
CA GLU A 204 -2.16 11.05 7.60
C GLU A 204 -2.17 10.04 8.76
N LEU A 205 -2.27 8.74 8.47
CA LEU A 205 -2.11 7.68 9.45
C LEU A 205 -0.73 7.75 10.11
N ARG A 206 0.33 7.98 9.33
CA ARG A 206 1.69 8.15 9.87
C ARG A 206 1.81 9.39 10.76
N GLU A 207 1.17 10.50 10.40
CA GLU A 207 1.10 11.70 11.26
C GLU A 207 0.36 11.44 12.58
N LEU A 208 -0.70 10.61 12.55
CA LEU A 208 -1.40 10.18 13.77
C LEU A 208 -0.50 9.33 14.67
N LEU A 209 0.24 8.39 14.09
CA LEU A 209 1.20 7.55 14.82
C LEU A 209 2.34 8.38 15.42
N GLU A 210 2.84 9.39 14.70
CA GLU A 210 3.83 10.33 15.25
C GLU A 210 3.33 11.02 16.53
N ARG A 211 2.07 11.49 16.51
CA ARG A 211 1.46 12.14 17.68
C ARG A 211 1.23 11.18 18.85
N ILE A 212 0.89 9.93 18.57
CA ILE A 212 0.66 8.91 19.59
C ILE A 212 1.98 8.45 20.23
N LEU A 213 2.99 8.19 19.41
CA LEU A 213 4.27 7.65 19.85
C LEU A 213 5.25 8.74 20.34
N GLY A 214 5.08 9.98 19.89
CA GLY A 214 6.07 11.04 20.06
C GLY A 214 7.34 10.85 19.23
N GLU A 215 7.28 9.99 18.21
CA GLU A 215 8.41 9.63 17.35
C GLU A 215 8.24 10.26 15.96
N PRO A 216 9.12 11.20 15.56
CA PRO A 216 9.01 11.84 14.27
C PRO A 216 9.24 10.85 13.12
N ARG A 217 8.65 11.15 11.97
CA ARG A 217 8.84 10.40 10.74
C ARG A 217 10.33 10.31 10.39
N THR A 218 10.78 9.11 10.02
CA THR A 218 12.16 8.92 9.56
C THR A 218 12.33 9.57 8.18
N PRO A 219 13.27 10.52 8.00
CA PRO A 219 13.50 11.15 6.71
C PRO A 219 13.89 10.12 5.63
N ARG A 220 13.36 10.30 4.43
CA ARG A 220 13.66 9.44 3.27
C ARG A 220 15.16 9.28 3.03
N GLU A 221 15.90 10.37 3.10
CA GLU A 221 17.35 10.39 2.90
C GLU A 221 18.09 9.52 3.92
N ALA A 222 17.62 9.47 5.15
CA ALA A 222 18.21 8.63 6.19
C ALA A 222 17.96 7.13 5.91
N ILE A 223 16.79 6.79 5.38
CA ILE A 223 16.43 5.42 4.97
C ILE A 223 17.28 4.99 3.77
N GLU A 224 17.35 5.83 2.74
CA GLU A 224 18.14 5.57 1.53
C GLU A 224 19.63 5.40 1.86
N GLU A 225 20.18 6.26 2.73
CA GLU A 225 21.55 6.15 3.20
C GLU A 225 21.80 4.84 3.96
N ARG A 226 20.87 4.42 4.84
CA ARG A 226 20.97 3.14 5.55
C ARG A 226 20.92 1.95 4.60
N ARG A 227 20.01 1.95 3.61
CA ARG A 227 19.91 0.91 2.58
C ARG A 227 21.18 0.85 1.73
N ARG A 228 21.73 2.00 1.34
CA ARG A 228 23.00 2.06 0.61
C ARG A 228 24.16 1.43 1.39
N ARG A 229 24.32 1.80 2.66
CA ARG A 229 25.37 1.22 3.53
C ARG A 229 25.21 -0.29 3.71
N ALA A 230 23.98 -0.77 3.84
CA ALA A 230 23.70 -2.19 3.94
C ALA A 230 24.15 -2.95 2.69
N ARG A 231 23.85 -2.41 1.49
CA ARG A 231 24.31 -2.98 0.20
C ARG A 231 25.84 -2.96 0.06
N GLU A 232 26.51 -1.87 0.44
CA GLU A 232 27.96 -1.77 0.38
C GLU A 232 28.66 -2.74 1.35
N SER A 233 28.00 -3.10 2.47
CA SER A 233 28.53 -4.06 3.45
C SER A 233 28.21 -5.51 3.13
N ASP A 234 27.27 -5.77 2.21
CA ASP A 234 26.95 -7.13 1.76
C ASP A 234 28.09 -7.63 0.84
N PRO A 235 28.76 -8.75 1.16
CA PRO A 235 29.84 -9.23 0.33
C PRO A 235 29.30 -9.53 -1.07
N ALA A 236 29.92 -8.94 -2.08
CA ALA A 236 29.57 -9.19 -3.48
C ALA A 236 29.41 -10.70 -3.71
N PRO A 237 28.34 -11.15 -4.38
CA PRO A 237 28.16 -12.56 -4.66
C PRO A 237 29.44 -13.11 -5.31
N ALA A 238 29.97 -14.22 -4.75
CA ALA A 238 31.19 -14.82 -5.26
C ALA A 238 31.06 -14.98 -6.78
N ALA A 239 31.98 -14.38 -7.53
CA ALA A 239 31.95 -14.42 -8.98
C ALA A 239 31.75 -15.86 -9.42
N PHE A 240 30.73 -16.13 -10.22
CA PHE A 240 30.54 -17.47 -10.80
C PHE A 240 31.75 -17.82 -11.65
N VAL A 241 32.55 -18.77 -11.19
CA VAL A 241 33.66 -19.35 -11.96
C VAL A 241 33.13 -20.61 -12.62
N PRO A 242 32.95 -20.63 -13.95
CA PRO A 242 32.51 -21.83 -14.65
C PRO A 242 33.46 -22.98 -14.35
N GLY A 243 32.94 -24.15 -13.92
CA GLY A 243 33.71 -25.34 -13.62
C GLY A 243 34.22 -25.48 -12.17
N SER A 244 33.91 -24.55 -11.27
CA SER A 244 34.24 -24.64 -9.82
C SER A 244 33.16 -25.28 -8.97
N ALA A 245 32.03 -25.64 -9.55
CA ALA A 245 30.96 -26.35 -8.81
C ALA A 245 31.40 -27.80 -8.51
N PRO A 246 31.16 -28.32 -7.31
CA PRO A 246 31.38 -29.73 -7.02
C PRO A 246 30.58 -30.59 -8.01
N THR A 247 31.25 -31.48 -8.71
CA THR A 247 30.57 -32.51 -9.50
C THR A 247 29.89 -33.50 -8.56
N TRP A 248 28.59 -33.67 -8.75
CA TRP A 248 27.77 -34.67 -8.05
C TRP A 248 28.17 -36.08 -8.50
#